data_28b93d83cd6a066daec2a95237719811
#
_entry.id   28b93d83cd6a066daec2a95237719811
#
_cell.length_a   1.000
_cell.length_b   1.000
_cell.length_c   1.000
_cell.angle_alpha   90.00
_cell.angle_beta   90.00
_cell.angle_gamma   90.00
#
_symmetry.space_group_name_H-M   'P 1'
#
loop_
_entity.id
_entity.type
_entity.pdbx_description
1 polymer ?
#
loop_
_entity_poly.entity_id
_entity_poly.type
_entity_poly.pdbx_seq_one_letter_code
_entity_poly.pdbx_strand_id
1 'polypeptide(L)'
;MKQPNNWNTPLKSVLKDLQSENRKTENAALKELRRRFVGLDKKEQMLVLMHHLSREKSYREWAYSRLLDLWDDSFEPVIADLWERYHEEQCAWPIVRHFPTSYILNHKKELSIGRNRPFVIRRLCEEKSYVIEQGALEPYEYLWVISSTGRRISADEVWMLLVKVTKEICETKNAIDYADGETFSEKLNKMLYHLDKMGMTTIADRYRNWYQKSLDGITDRQLWDWYRISTQLHLEGINHPYDFLVEKLAKNVEGLEIIKVI
;
A
#
# COMPACT_ATOMS: atom_id res chain seq x y z
N MET A 1 14.82 -37.59 -2.03
CA MET A 1 16.08 -37.95 -1.35
C MET A 1 16.87 -36.67 -1.07
N LYS A 2 16.99 -36.23 0.20
CA LYS A 2 17.86 -35.11 0.58
C LYS A 2 19.29 -35.66 0.62
N GLN A 3 20.18 -35.10 -0.20
CA GLN A 3 21.60 -35.41 -0.09
C GLN A 3 22.09 -35.03 1.30
N PRO A 4 22.87 -35.89 1.98
CA PRO A 4 23.48 -35.54 3.25
C PRO A 4 24.44 -34.40 2.99
N ASN A 5 24.17 -33.23 3.59
CA ASN A 5 25.06 -32.07 3.55
C ASN A 5 26.36 -32.47 4.30
N ASN A 6 27.41 -32.73 3.57
CA ASN A 6 28.75 -33.04 4.11
C ASN A 6 29.41 -31.71 4.54
N TRP A 7 29.03 -31.21 5.71
CA TRP A 7 29.60 -29.99 6.27
C TRP A 7 30.94 -30.30 6.92
N ASN A 8 32.02 -29.82 6.37
CA ASN A 8 33.37 -30.08 6.87
C ASN A 8 33.68 -29.45 8.22
N THR A 9 32.95 -28.40 8.62
CA THR A 9 33.17 -27.69 9.89
C THR A 9 31.99 -27.94 10.84
N PRO A 10 32.23 -28.32 12.10
CA PRO A 10 31.17 -28.49 13.09
C PRO A 10 30.36 -27.22 13.30
N LEU A 11 29.02 -27.30 13.37
CA LEU A 11 28.14 -26.17 13.55
C LEU A 11 28.50 -25.30 14.77
N LYS A 12 28.82 -25.92 15.90
CA LYS A 12 29.26 -25.23 17.13
C LYS A 12 30.47 -24.35 16.92
N SER A 13 31.41 -24.76 16.07
CA SER A 13 32.58 -23.95 15.72
C SER A 13 32.17 -22.72 14.90
N VAL A 14 31.32 -22.93 13.90
CA VAL A 14 30.85 -21.82 13.05
C VAL A 14 30.04 -20.80 13.85
N LEU A 15 29.18 -21.25 14.80
CA LEU A 15 28.42 -20.36 15.68
C LEU A 15 29.36 -19.59 16.65
N LYS A 16 30.45 -20.20 17.12
CA LYS A 16 31.45 -19.50 17.92
C LYS A 16 32.16 -18.41 17.11
N ASP A 17 32.43 -18.67 15.85
CA ASP A 17 33.10 -17.72 14.95
C ASP A 17 32.26 -16.46 14.66
N LEU A 18 30.92 -16.49 14.88
CA LEU A 18 30.07 -15.28 14.83
C LEU A 18 30.44 -14.27 15.90
N GLN A 19 31.00 -14.68 17.00
CA GLN A 19 31.41 -13.81 18.12
C GLN A 19 32.86 -13.34 18.00
N SER A 20 33.52 -13.66 16.88
CA SER A 20 34.90 -13.28 16.63
C SER A 20 35.03 -11.78 16.41
N GLU A 21 35.99 -11.16 17.08
CA GLU A 21 36.38 -9.76 16.80
C GLU A 21 37.00 -9.58 15.40
N ASN A 22 37.45 -10.69 14.80
CA ASN A 22 37.98 -10.67 13.44
C ASN A 22 36.84 -10.68 12.42
N ARG A 23 36.62 -9.55 11.78
CA ARG A 23 35.56 -9.35 10.78
C ARG A 23 35.62 -10.34 9.60
N LYS A 24 36.80 -10.83 9.23
CA LYS A 24 36.93 -11.85 8.15
C LYS A 24 36.38 -13.20 8.62
N THR A 25 36.71 -13.60 9.84
CA THR A 25 36.23 -14.85 10.46
C THR A 25 34.73 -14.81 10.63
N GLU A 26 34.19 -13.74 11.18
CA GLU A 26 32.76 -13.53 11.36
C GLU A 26 32.01 -13.54 10.00
N ASN A 27 32.49 -12.85 8.98
CA ASN A 27 31.88 -12.87 7.66
C ASN A 27 31.90 -14.26 7.00
N ALA A 28 32.96 -15.05 7.21
CA ALA A 28 33.04 -16.43 6.74
C ALA A 28 31.99 -17.29 7.45
N ALA A 29 31.84 -17.13 8.78
CA ALA A 29 30.83 -17.81 9.58
C ALA A 29 29.40 -17.44 9.12
N LEU A 30 29.11 -16.18 8.91
CA LEU A 30 27.81 -15.73 8.38
C LEU A 30 27.47 -16.36 7.05
N LYS A 31 28.43 -16.40 6.09
CA LYS A 31 28.23 -17.04 4.81
C LYS A 31 27.93 -18.53 4.92
N GLU A 32 28.63 -19.19 5.82
CA GLU A 32 28.43 -20.62 6.04
C GLU A 32 27.09 -20.91 6.72
N LEU A 33 26.72 -20.15 7.73
CA LEU A 33 25.41 -20.27 8.40
C LEU A 33 24.25 -19.96 7.47
N ARG A 34 24.42 -19.00 6.55
CA ARG A 34 23.42 -18.74 5.51
C ARG A 34 23.19 -19.96 4.61
N ARG A 35 24.24 -20.74 4.28
CA ARG A 35 24.10 -21.98 3.50
C ARG A 35 23.38 -23.08 4.30
N ARG A 36 23.60 -23.12 5.60
CA ARG A 36 23.02 -24.13 6.52
C ARG A 36 21.66 -23.74 7.05
N PHE A 37 21.17 -22.55 6.80
CA PHE A 37 20.09 -21.89 7.48
C PHE A 37 18.83 -22.75 7.64
N VAL A 38 18.42 -23.46 6.60
CA VAL A 38 17.22 -24.34 6.63
C VAL A 38 17.38 -25.52 7.59
N GLY A 39 18.62 -25.95 7.87
CA GLY A 39 18.93 -27.06 8.77
C GLY A 39 19.21 -26.64 10.22
N LEU A 40 19.21 -25.34 10.51
CA LEU A 40 19.38 -24.81 11.86
C LEU A 40 18.09 -24.92 12.66
N ASP A 41 18.19 -25.03 13.98
CA ASP A 41 17.04 -24.88 14.84
C ASP A 41 16.55 -23.42 14.90
N LYS A 42 15.35 -23.18 15.46
CA LYS A 42 14.73 -21.85 15.48
C LYS A 42 15.60 -20.82 16.19
N LYS A 43 16.26 -21.18 17.31
CA LYS A 43 17.12 -20.26 18.08
C LYS A 43 18.37 -19.89 17.30
N GLU A 44 18.97 -20.84 16.63
CA GLU A 44 20.14 -20.65 15.77
C GLU A 44 19.77 -19.78 14.56
N GLN A 45 18.60 -20.02 13.94
CA GLN A 45 18.09 -19.19 12.85
C GLN A 45 17.90 -17.74 13.28
N MET A 46 17.29 -17.51 14.45
CA MET A 46 17.11 -16.16 15.00
C MET A 46 18.45 -15.46 15.25
N LEU A 47 19.42 -16.15 15.83
CA LEU A 47 20.76 -15.60 16.06
C LEU A 47 21.42 -15.18 14.74
N VAL A 48 21.36 -16.03 13.73
CA VAL A 48 21.89 -15.71 12.39
C VAL A 48 21.21 -14.51 11.76
N LEU A 49 19.89 -14.40 11.89
CA LEU A 49 19.14 -13.25 11.37
C LEU A 49 19.55 -11.95 12.08
N MET A 50 19.66 -11.95 13.39
CA MET A 50 20.10 -10.78 14.17
C MET A 50 21.49 -10.31 13.74
N HIS A 51 22.43 -11.23 13.54
CA HIS A 51 23.76 -10.88 13.04
C HIS A 51 23.71 -10.31 11.61
N HIS A 52 22.86 -10.82 10.75
CA HIS A 52 22.69 -10.25 9.40
C HIS A 52 22.07 -8.86 9.42
N LEU A 53 21.10 -8.61 10.30
CA LEU A 53 20.46 -7.30 10.44
C LEU A 53 21.43 -6.22 10.95
N SER A 54 22.43 -6.58 11.74
CA SER A 54 23.46 -5.65 12.24
C SER A 54 24.52 -5.28 11.18
N ARG A 55 24.44 -5.85 9.99
CA ARG A 55 25.45 -5.68 8.93
C ARG A 55 25.01 -4.68 7.84
N GLU A 56 25.84 -4.61 6.81
CA GLU A 56 25.60 -3.82 5.61
C GLU A 56 24.36 -4.29 4.83
N LYS A 57 23.85 -3.44 3.97
CA LYS A 57 22.59 -3.59 3.23
C LYS A 57 22.40 -4.99 2.61
N SER A 58 23.41 -5.54 1.93
CA SER A 58 23.30 -6.85 1.26
C SER A 58 23.03 -8.03 2.21
N TYR A 59 23.48 -7.91 3.47
CA TYR A 59 23.18 -8.89 4.52
C TYR A 59 21.78 -8.69 5.08
N ARG A 60 21.37 -7.43 5.31
CA ARG A 60 20.03 -7.09 5.80
C ARG A 60 18.94 -7.51 4.82
N GLU A 61 19.12 -7.27 3.52
CA GLU A 61 18.17 -7.67 2.48
C GLU A 61 17.87 -9.18 2.50
N TRP A 62 18.88 -9.99 2.72
CA TRP A 62 18.69 -11.42 2.88
C TRP A 62 17.90 -11.76 4.15
N ALA A 63 18.20 -11.10 5.29
CA ALA A 63 17.48 -11.31 6.54
C ALA A 63 16.02 -10.89 6.42
N TYR A 64 15.71 -9.74 5.83
CA TYR A 64 14.33 -9.28 5.63
C TYR A 64 13.47 -10.31 4.91
N SER A 65 14.01 -10.96 3.87
CA SER A 65 13.27 -11.99 3.14
C SER A 65 12.96 -13.24 3.99
N ARG A 66 13.79 -13.54 4.98
CA ARG A 66 13.59 -14.69 5.90
C ARG A 66 12.65 -14.38 7.05
N LEU A 67 12.60 -13.12 7.48
CA LEU A 67 11.68 -12.65 8.52
C LEU A 67 10.20 -12.74 8.08
N LEU A 68 9.91 -12.88 6.79
CA LEU A 68 8.56 -13.13 6.33
C LEU A 68 7.97 -14.43 6.86
N ASP A 69 8.80 -15.45 7.05
CA ASP A 69 8.37 -16.78 7.45
C ASP A 69 8.83 -17.15 8.88
N LEU A 70 9.82 -16.42 9.41
CA LEU A 70 10.46 -16.69 10.71
C LEU A 70 10.38 -15.48 11.63
N TRP A 71 9.16 -14.98 11.81
CA TRP A 71 8.93 -13.84 12.70
C TRP A 71 8.95 -14.26 14.17
N ASP A 72 9.50 -13.34 14.97
CA ASP A 72 9.42 -13.35 16.43
C ASP A 72 9.37 -11.88 16.88
N ASP A 73 8.57 -11.56 17.88
CA ASP A 73 8.33 -10.17 18.32
C ASP A 73 9.61 -9.46 18.80
N SER A 74 10.67 -10.21 19.14
CA SER A 74 11.98 -9.65 19.45
C SER A 74 12.65 -8.91 18.28
N PHE A 75 12.20 -9.17 17.04
CA PHE A 75 12.68 -8.44 15.86
C PHE A 75 12.01 -7.08 15.66
N GLU A 76 10.81 -6.86 16.22
CA GLU A 76 10.04 -5.64 16.01
C GLU A 76 10.87 -4.36 16.29
N PRO A 77 11.50 -4.16 17.47
CA PRO A 77 12.27 -2.96 17.74
C PRO A 77 13.49 -2.80 16.83
N VAL A 78 14.10 -3.92 16.42
CA VAL A 78 15.27 -3.88 15.52
C VAL A 78 14.86 -3.48 14.11
N ILE A 79 13.74 -4.02 13.61
CA ILE A 79 13.24 -3.71 12.29
C ILE A 79 12.70 -2.28 12.23
N ALA A 80 12.02 -1.79 13.28
CA ALA A 80 11.59 -0.41 13.37
C ALA A 80 12.78 0.56 13.31
N ASP A 81 13.83 0.33 14.12
CA ASP A 81 15.05 1.14 14.12
C ASP A 81 15.76 1.13 12.75
N LEU A 82 15.85 -0.03 12.09
CA LEU A 82 16.44 -0.13 10.76
C LEU A 82 15.60 0.59 9.70
N TRP A 83 14.28 0.53 9.83
CA TRP A 83 13.38 1.28 8.97
C TRP A 83 13.57 2.79 9.11
N GLU A 84 13.57 3.30 10.32
CA GLU A 84 13.76 4.72 10.58
C GLU A 84 15.11 5.25 10.09
N ARG A 85 16.16 4.44 10.18
CA ARG A 85 17.52 4.84 9.76
C ARG A 85 17.75 4.78 8.25
N TYR A 86 17.19 3.80 7.59
CA TYR A 86 17.63 3.46 6.22
C TYR A 86 16.51 3.51 5.17
N HIS A 87 15.24 3.41 5.54
CA HIS A 87 14.09 3.32 4.63
C HIS A 87 14.30 2.34 3.46
N GLU A 88 14.93 1.18 3.75
CA GLU A 88 15.21 0.17 2.73
C GLU A 88 13.92 -0.50 2.26
N GLU A 89 13.68 -0.56 0.94
CA GLU A 89 12.45 -1.11 0.37
C GLU A 89 12.11 -2.50 0.90
N GLN A 90 13.12 -3.37 1.06
CA GLN A 90 12.93 -4.73 1.56
C GLN A 90 12.63 -4.78 3.07
N CYS A 91 13.02 -3.76 3.83
CA CYS A 91 12.70 -3.63 5.25
C CYS A 91 11.19 -3.43 5.46
N ALA A 92 10.49 -2.84 4.50
CA ALA A 92 9.05 -2.69 4.56
C ALA A 92 8.29 -4.03 4.53
N TRP A 93 8.86 -5.10 3.97
CA TRP A 93 8.19 -6.40 3.85
C TRP A 93 7.82 -7.03 5.20
N PRO A 94 8.76 -7.25 6.15
CA PRO A 94 8.41 -7.76 7.47
C PRO A 94 7.51 -6.79 8.24
N ILE A 95 7.68 -5.47 8.08
CA ILE A 95 6.81 -4.47 8.71
C ILE A 95 5.36 -4.67 8.25
N VAL A 96 5.11 -4.66 6.94
CA VAL A 96 3.76 -4.80 6.38
C VAL A 96 3.12 -6.13 6.79
N ARG A 97 3.91 -7.20 6.95
CA ARG A 97 3.39 -8.53 7.29
C ARG A 97 3.09 -8.70 8.78
N HIS A 98 3.92 -8.17 9.65
CA HIS A 98 3.94 -8.56 11.06
C HIS A 98 3.60 -7.43 12.04
N PHE A 99 3.84 -6.17 11.67
CA PHE A 99 3.57 -5.05 12.56
C PHE A 99 2.08 -4.78 12.74
N PRO A 100 1.70 -4.11 13.84
CA PRO A 100 0.32 -3.69 14.07
C PRO A 100 -0.19 -2.80 12.91
N THR A 101 -1.47 -2.96 12.56
CA THR A 101 -2.10 -2.17 11.48
C THR A 101 -2.03 -0.66 11.73
N SER A 102 -2.10 -0.24 13.01
CA SER A 102 -1.92 1.15 13.40
C SER A 102 -0.53 1.71 13.02
N TYR A 103 0.52 0.90 13.18
CA TYR A 103 1.86 1.30 12.75
C TYR A 103 1.93 1.46 11.23
N ILE A 104 1.39 0.48 10.49
CA ILE A 104 1.36 0.51 9.02
C ILE A 104 0.57 1.72 8.52
N LEU A 105 -0.56 2.06 9.16
CA LEU A 105 -1.37 3.21 8.82
C LEU A 105 -0.60 4.52 8.99
N ASN A 106 0.07 4.69 10.14
CA ASN A 106 0.85 5.89 10.44
C ASN A 106 2.03 6.11 9.48
N HIS A 107 2.58 5.02 8.93
CA HIS A 107 3.71 5.06 8.00
C HIS A 107 3.32 4.63 6.57
N LYS A 108 2.02 4.72 6.23
CA LYS A 108 1.49 4.25 4.93
C LYS A 108 2.26 4.82 3.75
N LYS A 109 2.52 6.13 3.77
CA LYS A 109 3.17 6.85 2.67
C LYS A 109 4.60 6.36 2.46
N GLU A 110 5.36 6.26 3.54
CA GLU A 110 6.76 5.83 3.52
C GLU A 110 6.89 4.35 3.16
N LEU A 111 6.03 3.50 3.72
CA LEU A 111 6.02 2.06 3.44
C LEU A 111 5.59 1.75 2.00
N SER A 112 4.84 2.63 1.34
CA SER A 112 4.37 2.44 -0.04
C SER A 112 5.43 2.76 -1.10
N ILE A 113 6.72 2.71 -0.74
CA ILE A 113 7.84 2.96 -1.66
C ILE A 113 7.97 1.83 -2.68
N GLY A 114 8.25 2.17 -3.94
CA GLY A 114 8.53 1.24 -5.00
C GLY A 114 7.42 0.22 -5.24
N ARG A 115 7.74 -1.07 -5.13
CA ARG A 115 6.80 -2.18 -5.36
C ARG A 115 5.96 -2.57 -4.14
N ASN A 116 6.13 -1.87 -3.01
CA ASN A 116 5.48 -2.24 -1.76
C ASN A 116 4.03 -1.78 -1.65
N ARG A 117 3.62 -0.73 -2.41
CA ARG A 117 2.26 -0.18 -2.36
C ARG A 117 1.14 -1.23 -2.40
N PRO A 118 1.13 -2.22 -3.31
CA PRO A 118 0.08 -3.23 -3.34
C PRO A 118 -0.01 -4.08 -2.07
N PHE A 119 1.13 -4.35 -1.43
CA PHE A 119 1.17 -5.15 -0.19
C PHE A 119 0.65 -4.34 1.01
N VAL A 120 1.04 -3.06 1.11
CA VAL A 120 0.55 -2.12 2.13
C VAL A 120 -0.97 -1.98 2.04
N ILE A 121 -1.49 -1.71 0.84
CA ILE A 121 -2.93 -1.57 0.59
C ILE A 121 -3.67 -2.84 0.97
N ARG A 122 -3.19 -4.01 0.54
CA ARG A 122 -3.80 -5.31 0.88
C ARG A 122 -3.87 -5.52 2.39
N ARG A 123 -2.78 -5.22 3.11
CA ARG A 123 -2.71 -5.38 4.56
C ARG A 123 -3.71 -4.47 5.29
N LEU A 124 -3.81 -3.22 4.87
CA LEU A 124 -4.78 -2.27 5.43
C LEU A 124 -6.24 -2.67 5.13
N CYS A 125 -6.50 -3.27 3.96
CA CYS A 125 -7.84 -3.80 3.63
C CYS A 125 -8.28 -5.02 4.46
N GLU A 126 -7.37 -5.67 5.17
CA GLU A 126 -7.74 -6.75 6.10
C GLU A 126 -8.55 -6.22 7.27
N GLU A 127 -8.35 -4.94 7.64
CA GLU A 127 -9.11 -4.26 8.69
C GLU A 127 -10.04 -3.21 8.08
N LYS A 128 -11.28 -3.61 7.85
CA LYS A 128 -12.31 -2.82 7.16
C LYS A 128 -12.59 -1.46 7.80
N SER A 129 -12.51 -1.36 9.13
CA SER A 129 -12.69 -0.12 9.88
C SER A 129 -11.73 0.98 9.46
N TYR A 130 -10.48 0.65 9.17
CA TYR A 130 -9.48 1.63 8.72
C TYR A 130 -9.80 2.22 7.35
N VAL A 131 -10.49 1.45 6.49
CA VAL A 131 -10.84 1.93 5.15
C VAL A 131 -12.04 2.87 5.18
N ILE A 132 -13.10 2.48 5.89
CA ILE A 132 -14.38 3.19 5.85
C ILE A 132 -14.41 4.35 6.84
N GLU A 133 -13.96 4.11 8.07
CA GLU A 133 -14.11 5.05 9.18
C GLU A 133 -12.96 6.05 9.24
N GLN A 134 -11.75 5.62 8.94
CA GLN A 134 -10.53 6.43 9.13
C GLN A 134 -9.91 6.95 7.82
N GLY A 135 -10.46 6.57 6.66
CA GLY A 135 -9.93 7.03 5.38
C GLY A 135 -8.50 6.53 5.08
N ALA A 136 -8.14 5.36 5.60
CA ALA A 136 -6.79 4.79 5.48
C ALA A 136 -6.38 4.50 4.03
N LEU A 137 -7.36 4.21 3.16
CA LEU A 137 -7.17 3.90 1.76
C LEU A 137 -8.05 4.77 0.89
N GLU A 138 -7.54 5.08 -0.30
CA GLU A 138 -8.38 5.64 -1.33
C GLU A 138 -9.45 4.61 -1.74
N PRO A 139 -10.70 5.03 -1.97
CA PRO A 139 -11.78 4.10 -2.29
C PRO A 139 -11.50 3.21 -3.49
N TYR A 140 -10.81 3.72 -4.52
CA TYR A 140 -10.43 2.89 -5.67
C TYR A 140 -9.38 1.84 -5.33
N GLU A 141 -8.46 2.12 -4.40
CA GLU A 141 -7.47 1.15 -3.90
C GLU A 141 -8.18 -0.01 -3.21
N TYR A 142 -9.17 0.30 -2.39
CA TYR A 142 -9.99 -0.70 -1.71
C TYR A 142 -10.76 -1.58 -2.70
N LEU A 143 -11.43 -0.96 -3.66
CA LEU A 143 -12.17 -1.69 -4.69
C LEU A 143 -11.25 -2.53 -5.59
N TRP A 144 -10.05 -2.02 -5.90
CA TRP A 144 -9.05 -2.79 -6.62
C TRP A 144 -8.65 -4.07 -5.89
N VAL A 145 -8.36 -4.00 -4.59
CA VAL A 145 -8.01 -5.17 -3.79
C VAL A 145 -9.16 -6.16 -3.75
N ILE A 146 -10.39 -5.69 -3.52
CA ILE A 146 -11.57 -6.55 -3.45
C ILE A 146 -11.80 -7.24 -4.80
N SER A 147 -11.76 -6.51 -5.91
CA SER A 147 -11.94 -7.09 -7.25
C SER A 147 -10.87 -8.10 -7.63
N SER A 148 -9.63 -7.91 -7.13
CA SER A 148 -8.51 -8.82 -7.41
C SER A 148 -8.47 -10.05 -6.49
N THR A 149 -9.05 -9.96 -5.29
CA THR A 149 -9.06 -11.05 -4.29
C THR A 149 -10.37 -11.83 -4.23
N GLY A 150 -11.41 -11.42 -4.99
CA GLY A 150 -12.74 -12.00 -4.94
C GLY A 150 -13.50 -11.78 -3.62
N ARG A 151 -13.02 -10.84 -2.79
CA ARG A 151 -13.66 -10.51 -1.52
C ARG A 151 -15.02 -9.86 -1.76
N ARG A 152 -16.04 -10.27 -1.01
CA ARG A 152 -17.39 -9.70 -1.15
C ARG A 152 -17.47 -8.34 -0.44
N ILE A 153 -18.06 -7.37 -1.13
CA ILE A 153 -18.44 -6.05 -0.60
C ILE A 153 -19.93 -5.84 -0.89
N SER A 154 -20.64 -5.21 0.04
CA SER A 154 -22.07 -4.93 -0.16
C SER A 154 -22.28 -3.72 -1.08
N ALA A 155 -23.45 -3.65 -1.69
CA ALA A 155 -23.86 -2.52 -2.52
C ALA A 155 -23.88 -1.20 -1.72
N ASP A 156 -24.33 -1.25 -0.48
CA ASP A 156 -24.38 -0.07 0.41
C ASP A 156 -22.97 0.45 0.74
N GLU A 157 -22.02 -0.46 1.00
CA GLU A 157 -20.63 -0.07 1.26
C GLU A 157 -19.99 0.60 0.04
N VAL A 158 -20.23 0.06 -1.14
CA VAL A 158 -19.76 0.66 -2.39
C VAL A 158 -20.36 2.04 -2.58
N TRP A 159 -21.68 2.19 -2.34
CA TRP A 159 -22.34 3.46 -2.47
C TRP A 159 -21.79 4.50 -1.48
N MET A 160 -21.60 4.13 -0.22
CA MET A 160 -20.95 5.01 0.77
C MET A 160 -19.56 5.46 0.36
N LEU A 161 -18.76 4.58 -0.25
CA LEU A 161 -17.44 4.95 -0.76
C LEU A 161 -17.52 5.97 -1.90
N LEU A 162 -18.45 5.79 -2.85
CA LEU A 162 -18.70 6.74 -3.94
C LEU A 162 -19.13 8.10 -3.42
N VAL A 163 -20.07 8.12 -2.48
CA VAL A 163 -20.54 9.36 -1.83
C VAL A 163 -19.41 10.07 -1.09
N LYS A 164 -18.61 9.33 -0.31
CA LYS A 164 -17.48 9.88 0.45
C LYS A 164 -16.47 10.56 -0.46
N VAL A 165 -16.01 9.89 -1.51
CA VAL A 165 -15.06 10.46 -2.49
C VAL A 165 -15.60 11.73 -3.10
N THR A 166 -16.87 11.70 -3.51
CA THR A 166 -17.49 12.85 -4.16
C THR A 166 -17.57 14.05 -3.21
N LYS A 167 -17.92 13.81 -1.94
CA LYS A 167 -17.94 14.87 -0.91
C LYS A 167 -16.56 15.46 -0.66
N GLU A 168 -15.56 14.62 -0.45
CA GLU A 168 -14.18 15.06 -0.22
C GLU A 168 -13.69 15.98 -1.34
N ILE A 169 -14.02 15.67 -2.59
CA ILE A 169 -13.66 16.51 -3.72
C ILE A 169 -14.41 17.83 -3.70
N CYS A 170 -15.71 17.81 -3.40
CA CYS A 170 -16.51 19.03 -3.30
C CYS A 170 -16.04 19.94 -2.15
N GLU A 171 -15.57 19.36 -1.05
CA GLU A 171 -15.11 20.10 0.13
C GLU A 171 -13.70 20.68 -0.06
N THR A 172 -12.79 19.89 -0.62
CA THR A 172 -11.38 20.31 -0.78
C THR A 172 -11.18 21.30 -1.90
N LYS A 173 -12.17 21.46 -2.79
CA LYS A 173 -12.07 22.25 -4.03
C LYS A 173 -10.83 21.95 -4.89
N ASN A 174 -10.14 20.86 -4.59
CA ASN A 174 -8.91 20.42 -5.23
C ASN A 174 -9.18 19.15 -6.03
N ALA A 175 -9.64 19.31 -7.27
CA ALA A 175 -9.86 18.16 -8.15
C ALA A 175 -8.55 17.55 -8.70
N ILE A 176 -7.38 18.14 -8.41
CA ILE A 176 -6.09 17.71 -9.00
C ILE A 176 -5.10 17.22 -7.96
N ASP A 177 -5.21 17.64 -6.70
CA ASP A 177 -4.13 17.42 -5.74
C ASP A 177 -4.28 16.12 -4.96
N TYR A 178 -4.03 15.03 -5.68
CA TYR A 178 -3.66 13.77 -5.04
C TYR A 178 -2.14 13.65 -5.12
N ALA A 179 -1.52 13.20 -4.05
CA ALA A 179 -0.08 13.05 -3.90
C ALA A 179 0.62 12.24 -5.02
N ASP A 180 -0.14 11.60 -5.90
CA ASP A 180 0.30 10.80 -7.03
C ASP A 180 0.06 11.46 -8.41
N GLY A 181 -0.47 12.70 -8.45
CA GLY A 181 -0.72 13.44 -9.69
C GLY A 181 -1.93 12.95 -10.50
N GLU A 182 -2.75 12.06 -9.96
CA GLU A 182 -3.95 11.58 -10.65
C GLU A 182 -5.11 12.56 -10.49
N THR A 183 -5.84 12.80 -11.59
CA THR A 183 -7.06 13.61 -11.56
C THR A 183 -8.22 12.83 -10.93
N PHE A 184 -9.21 13.57 -10.41
CA PHE A 184 -10.46 12.97 -9.92
C PHE A 184 -11.11 12.04 -10.95
N SER A 185 -11.19 12.48 -12.20
CA SER A 185 -11.78 11.68 -13.27
C SER A 185 -11.06 10.35 -13.49
N GLU A 186 -9.73 10.33 -13.36
CA GLU A 186 -8.95 9.10 -13.46
C GLU A 186 -9.23 8.15 -12.29
N LYS A 187 -9.26 8.67 -11.06
CA LYS A 187 -9.59 7.87 -9.87
C LYS A 187 -11.02 7.34 -9.93
N LEU A 188 -11.97 8.18 -10.32
CA LEU A 188 -13.35 7.77 -10.52
C LEU A 188 -13.48 6.68 -11.57
N ASN A 189 -12.85 6.84 -12.73
CA ASN A 189 -12.88 5.84 -13.78
C ASN A 189 -12.27 4.50 -13.35
N LYS A 190 -11.17 4.53 -12.59
CA LYS A 190 -10.59 3.32 -12.01
C LYS A 190 -11.57 2.63 -11.05
N MET A 191 -12.22 3.40 -10.20
CA MET A 191 -13.19 2.88 -9.25
C MET A 191 -14.40 2.25 -9.96
N LEU A 192 -14.97 2.94 -10.94
CA LEU A 192 -16.09 2.43 -11.74
C LEU A 192 -15.71 1.18 -12.54
N TYR A 193 -14.50 1.13 -13.09
CA TYR A 193 -13.97 -0.06 -13.76
C TYR A 193 -13.89 -1.27 -12.81
N HIS A 194 -13.47 -1.09 -11.58
CA HIS A 194 -13.44 -2.18 -10.60
C HIS A 194 -14.84 -2.64 -10.19
N LEU A 195 -15.81 -1.72 -10.11
CA LEU A 195 -17.22 -2.08 -9.89
C LEU A 195 -17.79 -2.95 -11.02
N ASP A 196 -17.51 -2.58 -12.26
CA ASP A 196 -17.92 -3.38 -13.43
C ASP A 196 -17.31 -4.79 -13.39
N LYS A 197 -16.02 -4.89 -13.02
CA LYS A 197 -15.36 -6.20 -12.85
C LYS A 197 -15.97 -7.07 -11.75
N MET A 198 -16.52 -6.44 -10.70
CA MET A 198 -17.19 -7.15 -9.61
C MET A 198 -18.65 -7.50 -9.93
N GLY A 199 -19.13 -7.15 -11.13
CA GLY A 199 -20.52 -7.35 -11.53
C GLY A 199 -21.51 -6.35 -10.91
N MET A 200 -21.02 -5.25 -10.36
CA MET A 200 -21.81 -4.17 -9.75
C MET A 200 -22.15 -3.05 -10.75
N THR A 201 -22.43 -3.44 -12.00
CA THR A 201 -22.70 -2.52 -13.12
C THR A 201 -23.85 -1.56 -12.82
N THR A 202 -24.92 -2.05 -12.18
CA THR A 202 -26.08 -1.21 -11.83
C THR A 202 -25.69 -0.03 -10.95
N ILE A 203 -24.79 -0.23 -9.98
CA ILE A 203 -24.30 0.82 -9.10
C ILE A 203 -23.42 1.80 -9.88
N ALA A 204 -22.52 1.28 -10.69
CA ALA A 204 -21.63 2.08 -11.52
C ALA A 204 -22.43 2.95 -12.49
N ASP A 205 -23.45 2.39 -13.14
CA ASP A 205 -24.30 3.13 -14.09
C ASP A 205 -25.16 4.19 -13.40
N ARG A 206 -25.69 3.91 -12.22
CA ARG A 206 -26.42 4.93 -11.44
C ARG A 206 -25.51 6.10 -11.08
N TYR A 207 -24.30 5.84 -10.68
CA TYR A 207 -23.33 6.89 -10.38
C TYR A 207 -22.96 7.67 -11.65
N ARG A 208 -22.67 7.01 -12.76
CA ARG A 208 -22.39 7.66 -14.07
C ARG A 208 -23.54 8.56 -14.49
N ASN A 209 -24.78 8.09 -14.37
CA ASN A 209 -25.97 8.88 -14.70
C ASN A 209 -26.13 10.11 -13.78
N TRP A 210 -25.88 9.97 -12.48
CA TRP A 210 -25.88 11.11 -11.57
C TRP A 210 -24.77 12.11 -11.93
N TYR A 211 -23.56 11.63 -12.16
CA TYR A 211 -22.42 12.45 -12.54
C TYR A 211 -22.70 13.22 -13.84
N GLN A 212 -23.20 12.55 -14.87
CA GLN A 212 -23.53 13.17 -16.14
C GLN A 212 -24.63 14.21 -16.03
N LYS A 213 -25.70 13.94 -15.28
CA LYS A 213 -26.76 14.92 -15.01
C LYS A 213 -26.25 16.13 -14.22
N SER A 214 -25.31 15.94 -13.31
CA SER A 214 -24.70 17.04 -12.56
C SER A 214 -23.87 17.96 -13.45
N LEU A 215 -23.40 17.46 -14.60
CA LEU A 215 -22.68 18.20 -15.61
C LEU A 215 -23.58 18.74 -16.74
N ASP A 216 -24.90 18.55 -16.68
CA ASP A 216 -25.83 19.01 -17.70
C ASP A 216 -25.66 20.53 -17.97
N GLY A 217 -25.64 20.86 -19.25
CA GLY A 217 -25.41 22.23 -19.74
C GLY A 217 -23.94 22.62 -19.89
N ILE A 218 -23.00 21.69 -19.63
CA ILE A 218 -21.59 21.85 -19.97
C ILE A 218 -21.33 21.16 -21.29
N THR A 219 -20.75 21.87 -22.25
CA THR A 219 -20.37 21.27 -23.52
C THR A 219 -19.04 20.54 -23.41
N ASP A 220 -18.83 19.50 -24.23
CA ASP A 220 -17.55 18.77 -24.32
C ASP A 220 -16.37 19.71 -24.56
N ARG A 221 -16.59 20.78 -25.34
CA ARG A 221 -15.58 21.80 -25.60
C ARG A 221 -15.18 22.55 -24.34
N GLN A 222 -16.14 22.91 -23.49
CA GLN A 222 -15.87 23.57 -22.21
C GLN A 222 -15.09 22.65 -21.26
N LEU A 223 -15.45 21.36 -21.20
CA LEU A 223 -14.71 20.36 -20.43
C LEU A 223 -13.29 20.20 -20.94
N TRP A 224 -13.10 20.16 -22.26
CA TRP A 224 -11.78 20.04 -22.88
C TRP A 224 -10.91 21.28 -22.65
N ASP A 225 -11.47 22.48 -22.81
CA ASP A 225 -10.74 23.73 -22.56
C ASP A 225 -10.31 23.82 -21.09
N TRP A 226 -11.17 23.43 -20.17
CA TRP A 226 -10.86 23.35 -18.74
C TRP A 226 -9.75 22.36 -18.42
N TYR A 227 -9.83 21.16 -18.96
CA TYR A 227 -8.79 20.15 -18.80
C TYR A 227 -7.44 20.65 -19.29
N ARG A 228 -7.40 21.29 -20.43
CA ARG A 228 -6.19 21.86 -21.02
C ARG A 228 -5.59 22.97 -20.14
N ILE A 229 -6.41 23.89 -19.67
CA ILE A 229 -5.98 24.99 -18.81
C ILE A 229 -5.44 24.47 -17.47
N SER A 230 -6.13 23.56 -16.83
CA SER A 230 -5.68 22.99 -15.55
C SER A 230 -4.41 22.19 -15.69
N THR A 231 -4.23 21.43 -16.77
CA THR A 231 -2.99 20.70 -17.03
C THR A 231 -1.83 21.68 -17.20
N GLN A 232 -2.03 22.77 -17.91
CA GLN A 232 -0.97 23.76 -18.10
C GLN A 232 -0.61 24.47 -16.79
N LEU A 233 -1.59 24.87 -16.00
CA LEU A 233 -1.37 25.51 -14.71
C LEU A 233 -0.66 24.56 -13.72
N HIS A 234 -1.00 23.29 -13.73
CA HIS A 234 -0.31 22.28 -12.94
C HIS A 234 1.17 22.16 -13.34
N LEU A 235 1.47 22.15 -14.63
CA LEU A 235 2.87 22.14 -15.13
C LEU A 235 3.65 23.40 -14.74
N GLU A 236 2.96 24.50 -14.54
CA GLU A 236 3.53 25.78 -14.05
C GLU A 236 3.62 25.85 -12.52
N GLY A 237 3.23 24.78 -11.81
CA GLY A 237 3.21 24.72 -10.34
C GLY A 237 2.10 25.56 -9.71
N ILE A 238 1.12 26.00 -10.50
CA ILE A 238 -0.04 26.75 -10.02
C ILE A 238 -1.17 25.80 -9.69
N ASN A 239 -1.56 25.77 -8.43
CA ASN A 239 -2.69 24.98 -7.96
C ASN A 239 -3.99 25.63 -8.46
N HIS A 240 -4.56 25.10 -9.55
CA HIS A 240 -5.82 25.60 -10.09
C HIS A 240 -6.95 24.65 -9.66
N PRO A 241 -7.86 25.10 -8.82
CA PRO A 241 -9.04 24.30 -8.50
C PRO A 241 -9.88 24.13 -9.77
N TYR A 242 -10.44 22.93 -9.97
CA TYR A 242 -11.54 22.71 -10.93
C TYR A 242 -12.83 23.33 -10.38
N ASP A 243 -12.77 24.59 -10.00
CA ASP A 243 -13.84 25.30 -9.26
C ASP A 243 -15.21 25.09 -9.91
N PHE A 244 -15.22 25.19 -11.23
CA PHE A 244 -16.44 25.10 -12.00
C PHE A 244 -17.08 23.69 -11.99
N LEU A 245 -16.28 22.63 -12.16
CA LEU A 245 -16.77 21.24 -12.07
C LEU A 245 -17.17 20.92 -10.64
N VAL A 246 -16.35 21.30 -9.68
CA VAL A 246 -16.60 21.10 -8.26
C VAL A 246 -17.84 21.84 -7.80
N GLU A 247 -18.05 23.08 -8.21
CA GLU A 247 -19.27 23.84 -7.91
C GLU A 247 -20.53 23.18 -8.47
N LYS A 248 -20.45 22.62 -9.69
CA LYS A 248 -21.55 21.88 -10.29
C LYS A 248 -21.85 20.59 -9.55
N LEU A 249 -20.83 19.84 -9.18
CA LEU A 249 -20.99 18.61 -8.40
C LEU A 249 -21.52 18.91 -6.99
N ALA A 250 -20.99 19.94 -6.33
CA ALA A 250 -21.39 20.35 -4.97
C ALA A 250 -22.89 20.68 -4.87
N LYS A 251 -23.47 21.30 -5.91
CA LYS A 251 -24.90 21.62 -5.97
C LYS A 251 -25.79 20.35 -6.00
N ASN A 252 -25.26 19.23 -6.44
CA ASN A 252 -26.01 17.99 -6.63
C ASN A 252 -25.56 16.85 -5.69
N VAL A 253 -24.54 17.07 -4.85
CA VAL A 253 -23.99 16.03 -3.98
C VAL A 253 -24.99 15.51 -2.95
N GLU A 254 -25.88 16.38 -2.44
CA GLU A 254 -26.95 15.97 -1.53
C GLU A 254 -27.94 15.01 -2.21
N GLY A 255 -28.16 15.19 -3.50
CA GLY A 255 -28.99 14.28 -4.31
C GLY A 255 -28.39 12.86 -4.42
N LEU A 256 -27.07 12.73 -4.33
CA LEU A 256 -26.39 11.44 -4.35
C LEU A 256 -26.68 10.61 -3.08
N GLU A 257 -26.80 11.26 -1.92
CA GLU A 257 -27.14 10.59 -0.65
C GLU A 257 -28.56 10.02 -0.62
N ILE A 258 -29.49 10.67 -1.33
CA ILE A 258 -30.92 10.30 -1.35
C ILE A 258 -31.16 9.09 -2.27
N ILE A 259 -30.25 8.79 -3.18
CA ILE A 259 -30.39 7.65 -4.09
C ILE A 259 -30.23 6.36 -3.29
N LYS A 260 -31.35 5.74 -2.91
CA LYS A 260 -31.33 4.41 -2.29
C LYS A 260 -30.82 3.38 -3.28
N VAL A 261 -29.81 2.64 -2.87
CA VAL A 261 -29.35 1.45 -3.57
C VAL A 261 -30.35 0.34 -3.22
N ILE A 262 -31.27 0.07 -4.14
CA ILE A 262 -32.26 -1.02 -4.03
C ILE A 262 -31.66 -2.24 -4.73
#